data_e68264f358d4772979186a26bc5927cd
#
_entry.id   e68264f358d4772979186a26bc5927cd
#
_cell.length_a   1.000
_cell.length_b   1.000
_cell.length_c   1.000
_cell.angle_alpha   90.00
_cell.angle_beta   90.00
_cell.angle_gamma   90.00
#
_symmetry.space_group_name_H-M   'P 1'
#
loop_
_entity.id
_entity.type
_entity.pdbx_description
1 polymer ?
#
loop_
_entity_poly.entity_id
_entity_poly.type
_entity_poly.pdbx_seq_one_letter_code
_entity_poly.pdbx_strand_id
1 'polypeptide(L)'
;MKITRNQFLKLIPAAALTLTGCGSKAQPANTESLVFSHHYKLDYAQQFTVDCYEGGYTMVSIPDSGQKFLVVPQDAAEVDSLPADVTVLRQPVENIYLVSTSVMDLILHLDALDSVTLSGTRAEGWYLPEARQAMEAGRIAYAGKYSAPDYEQILAADCGLAIQNTMILHTPEIKE
;
A
#
# COMPACT_ATOMS: atom_id res chain seq x y z
N MET A 1 -7.37 -9.66 80.46
CA MET A 1 -7.40 -10.79 79.47
C MET A 1 -6.90 -10.23 78.17
N LYS A 2 -5.67 -10.57 77.76
CA LYS A 2 -5.00 -10.05 76.55
C LYS A 2 -5.40 -10.90 75.36
N ILE A 3 -6.05 -10.31 74.38
CA ILE A 3 -6.37 -10.95 73.07
C ILE A 3 -5.21 -10.64 72.16
N THR A 4 -4.50 -11.70 71.74
CA THR A 4 -3.33 -11.64 70.89
C THR A 4 -3.72 -11.47 69.41
N ARG A 5 -2.94 -10.63 68.75
CA ARG A 5 -3.08 -10.03 67.40
C ARG A 5 -2.84 -10.99 66.22
N ASN A 6 -3.03 -12.31 66.36
CA ASN A 6 -2.58 -13.27 65.37
C ASN A 6 -3.64 -14.22 64.79
N GLN A 7 -4.93 -13.82 64.73
CA GLN A 7 -5.96 -14.72 64.17
C GLN A 7 -6.85 -14.08 63.06
N PHE A 8 -6.42 -12.98 62.45
CA PHE A 8 -7.17 -12.42 61.28
C PHE A 8 -6.37 -12.45 59.98
N LEU A 9 -5.60 -13.51 59.76
CA LEU A 9 -4.91 -13.68 58.50
C LEU A 9 -5.30 -15.01 57.86
N LYS A 10 -6.58 -15.16 57.47
CA LYS A 10 -7.00 -16.23 56.54
C LYS A 10 -8.19 -15.75 55.70
N LEU A 11 -8.04 -15.95 54.39
CA LEU A 11 -9.01 -15.88 53.31
C LEU A 11 -9.40 -14.49 52.78
N ILE A 12 -8.53 -13.97 51.89
CA ILE A 12 -8.98 -13.22 50.72
C ILE A 12 -8.52 -14.05 49.51
N PRO A 13 -9.42 -14.64 48.72
CA PRO A 13 -9.01 -15.18 47.43
C PRO A 13 -8.73 -14.00 46.49
N ALA A 14 -7.48 -13.83 46.10
CA ALA A 14 -7.07 -12.92 45.04
C ALA A 14 -7.64 -13.47 43.70
N ALA A 15 -8.78 -12.97 43.30
CA ALA A 15 -9.25 -13.12 41.92
C ALA A 15 -8.35 -12.26 41.03
N ALA A 16 -7.31 -12.87 40.48
CA ALA A 16 -6.51 -12.29 39.41
C ALA A 16 -7.39 -12.23 38.17
N LEU A 17 -7.98 -11.06 37.91
CA LEU A 17 -8.54 -10.71 36.60
C LEU A 17 -7.38 -10.57 35.62
N THR A 18 -7.03 -11.65 34.94
CA THR A 18 -6.20 -11.60 33.75
C THR A 18 -7.02 -10.96 32.62
N LEU A 19 -6.86 -9.66 32.41
CA LEU A 19 -7.22 -8.99 31.19
C LEU A 19 -6.29 -9.53 30.08
N THR A 20 -6.68 -10.63 29.46
CA THR A 20 -6.12 -11.04 28.18
C THR A 20 -6.62 -10.05 27.14
N GLY A 21 -5.89 -8.95 26.97
CA GLY A 21 -6.00 -8.12 25.78
C GLY A 21 -5.56 -8.96 24.60
N CYS A 22 -6.51 -9.46 23.81
CA CYS A 22 -6.25 -9.99 22.47
C CYS A 22 -5.87 -8.83 21.55
N GLY A 23 -4.66 -8.32 21.69
CA GLY A 23 -3.97 -7.65 20.61
C GLY A 23 -3.32 -8.76 19.77
N SER A 24 -4.02 -9.30 18.80
CA SER A 24 -3.40 -10.16 17.78
C SER A 24 -2.43 -9.27 17.01
N LYS A 25 -1.15 -9.28 17.41
CA LYS A 25 -0.09 -8.85 16.50
C LYS A 25 -0.13 -9.83 15.35
N ALA A 26 -0.48 -9.34 14.16
CA ALA A 26 -0.34 -10.13 12.94
C ALA A 26 1.07 -10.72 12.91
N GLN A 27 1.15 -12.04 12.86
CA GLN A 27 2.43 -12.74 12.81
C GLN A 27 2.94 -12.62 11.39
N PRO A 28 4.20 -12.18 11.15
CA PRO A 28 4.72 -12.03 9.81
C PRO A 28 4.63 -13.38 9.06
N ALA A 29 4.11 -13.34 7.85
CA ALA A 29 4.04 -14.49 6.96
C ALA A 29 5.35 -14.57 6.16
N ASN A 30 5.97 -15.74 6.11
CA ASN A 30 7.12 -16.03 5.27
C ASN A 30 6.63 -16.29 3.82
N THR A 31 7.38 -15.89 2.78
CA THR A 31 7.05 -16.21 1.38
C THR A 31 6.90 -17.70 1.11
N GLU A 32 7.65 -18.52 1.82
CA GLU A 32 7.46 -19.97 1.80
C GLU A 32 6.11 -20.41 2.41
N SER A 33 5.40 -19.51 3.09
CA SER A 33 4.10 -19.77 3.71
C SER A 33 2.91 -19.27 2.90
N LEU A 34 3.11 -18.55 1.76
CA LEU A 34 2.02 -18.17 0.87
C LEU A 34 1.50 -19.41 0.15
N VAL A 35 0.31 -19.86 0.53
CA VAL A 35 -0.33 -21.01 -0.10
C VAL A 35 -0.98 -20.56 -1.39
N PHE A 36 -0.48 -21.05 -2.53
CA PHE A 36 -1.03 -20.79 -3.83
C PHE A 36 -2.49 -21.28 -3.92
N SER A 37 -3.38 -20.46 -4.45
CA SER A 37 -4.78 -20.78 -4.64
C SER A 37 -5.09 -21.07 -6.12
N HIS A 38 -4.94 -20.05 -6.96
CA HIS A 38 -5.23 -20.19 -8.39
C HIS A 38 -4.57 -19.08 -9.20
N HIS A 39 -4.46 -19.30 -10.52
CA HIS A 39 -4.15 -18.26 -11.48
C HIS A 39 -5.40 -17.47 -11.81
N TYR A 40 -5.35 -16.15 -11.70
CA TYR A 40 -6.44 -15.31 -12.18
C TYR A 40 -6.46 -15.32 -13.70
N LYS A 41 -7.58 -15.67 -14.28
CA LYS A 41 -7.73 -15.72 -15.73
C LYS A 41 -7.86 -14.30 -16.30
N LEU A 42 -6.89 -13.93 -17.11
CA LEU A 42 -6.93 -12.67 -17.88
C LEU A 42 -7.54 -12.96 -19.25
N ASP A 43 -8.63 -12.28 -19.61
CA ASP A 43 -9.31 -12.55 -20.88
C ASP A 43 -8.63 -11.89 -22.08
N TYR A 44 -7.94 -10.76 -21.87
CA TYR A 44 -7.34 -9.96 -22.93
C TYR A 44 -5.85 -9.69 -22.73
N ALA A 45 -5.42 -9.42 -21.51
CA ALA A 45 -4.03 -9.10 -21.22
C ALA A 45 -3.13 -10.34 -21.32
N GLN A 46 -1.95 -10.18 -21.93
CA GLN A 46 -1.00 -11.26 -22.17
C GLN A 46 0.41 -10.93 -21.66
N GLN A 47 0.65 -9.70 -21.18
CA GLN A 47 1.99 -9.24 -20.80
C GLN A 47 2.27 -9.32 -19.31
N PHE A 48 1.31 -9.79 -18.53
CA PHE A 48 1.49 -10.06 -17.11
C PHE A 48 0.64 -11.25 -16.67
N THR A 49 0.99 -11.83 -15.55
CA THR A 49 0.19 -12.87 -14.89
C THR A 49 -0.22 -12.43 -13.51
N VAL A 50 -1.29 -13.02 -13.00
CA VAL A 50 -1.81 -12.74 -11.67
C VAL A 50 -2.03 -14.06 -10.95
N ASP A 51 -1.30 -14.28 -9.87
CA ASP A 51 -1.37 -15.46 -9.02
C ASP A 51 -2.03 -15.07 -7.68
N CYS A 52 -3.12 -15.76 -7.35
CA CYS A 52 -3.85 -15.56 -6.12
C CYS A 52 -3.42 -16.58 -5.07
N TYR A 53 -3.27 -16.12 -3.83
CA TYR A 53 -2.89 -16.94 -2.68
C TYR A 53 -3.96 -16.87 -1.60
N GLU A 54 -3.94 -17.84 -0.67
CA GLU A 54 -4.81 -17.82 0.51
C GLU A 54 -4.56 -16.55 1.33
N GLY A 55 -5.61 -16.05 2.01
CA GLY A 55 -5.54 -14.78 2.74
C GLY A 55 -5.65 -13.53 1.87
N GLY A 56 -5.93 -13.69 0.56
CA GLY A 56 -6.17 -12.57 -0.37
C GLY A 56 -4.90 -11.94 -0.96
N TYR A 57 -3.73 -12.49 -0.68
CA TYR A 57 -2.49 -12.01 -1.31
C TYR A 57 -2.51 -12.29 -2.82
N THR A 58 -1.95 -11.37 -3.59
CA THR A 58 -1.93 -11.46 -5.04
C THR A 58 -0.55 -11.08 -5.58
N MET A 59 0.04 -11.95 -6.38
CA MET A 59 1.31 -11.66 -7.08
C MET A 59 1.03 -11.29 -8.54
N VAL A 60 1.42 -10.09 -8.93
CA VAL A 60 1.44 -9.65 -10.32
C VAL A 60 2.86 -9.79 -10.84
N SER A 61 3.05 -10.57 -11.92
CA SER A 61 4.36 -10.77 -12.53
C SER A 61 4.37 -10.27 -13.97
N ILE A 62 5.38 -9.48 -14.32
CA ILE A 62 5.61 -8.92 -15.66
C ILE A 62 6.85 -9.59 -16.27
N PRO A 63 6.69 -10.66 -17.07
CA PRO A 63 7.81 -11.49 -17.54
C PRO A 63 8.87 -10.70 -18.30
N ASP A 64 8.47 -9.77 -19.17
CA ASP A 64 9.39 -9.01 -20.04
C ASP A 64 10.36 -8.11 -19.24
N SER A 65 9.94 -7.59 -18.09
CA SER A 65 10.79 -6.76 -17.23
C SER A 65 11.38 -7.54 -16.04
N GLY A 66 10.87 -8.73 -15.77
CA GLY A 66 11.19 -9.52 -14.57
C GLY A 66 10.61 -8.94 -13.28
N GLN A 67 9.83 -7.86 -13.35
CA GLN A 67 9.25 -7.22 -12.17
C GLN A 67 8.12 -8.05 -11.59
N LYS A 68 8.05 -8.08 -10.26
CA LYS A 68 6.97 -8.73 -9.50
C LYS A 68 6.45 -7.80 -8.43
N PHE A 69 5.15 -7.78 -8.25
CA PHE A 69 4.46 -6.98 -7.25
C PHE A 69 3.59 -7.89 -6.39
N LEU A 70 3.88 -7.94 -5.09
CA LEU A 70 3.01 -8.61 -4.12
C LEU A 70 2.01 -7.60 -3.56
N VAL A 71 0.75 -7.75 -3.93
CA VAL A 71 -0.35 -6.99 -3.35
C VAL A 71 -0.76 -7.66 -2.04
N VAL A 72 -0.63 -6.93 -0.95
CA VAL A 72 -0.94 -7.39 0.40
C VAL A 72 -2.23 -6.71 0.86
N PRO A 73 -3.28 -7.46 1.27
CA PRO A 73 -4.51 -6.88 1.80
C PRO A 73 -4.25 -6.03 3.04
N GLN A 74 -5.12 -5.04 3.28
CA GLN A 74 -4.97 -4.07 4.37
C GLN A 74 -4.75 -4.72 5.74
N ASP A 75 -5.55 -5.73 6.07
CA ASP A 75 -5.54 -6.40 7.37
C ASP A 75 -4.69 -7.68 7.40
N ALA A 76 -3.99 -7.97 6.30
CA ALA A 76 -3.15 -9.16 6.21
C ALA A 76 -1.78 -8.95 6.87
N ALA A 77 -1.19 -10.05 7.31
CA ALA A 77 0.17 -10.05 7.87
C ALA A 77 1.20 -9.61 6.83
N GLU A 78 2.28 -9.01 7.29
CA GLU A 78 3.45 -8.79 6.45
C GLU A 78 4.08 -10.13 6.05
N VAL A 79 4.64 -10.15 4.86
CA VAL A 79 5.34 -11.34 4.35
C VAL A 79 6.83 -11.13 4.57
N ASP A 80 7.41 -11.97 5.42
CA ASP A 80 8.86 -11.94 5.67
C ASP A 80 9.64 -12.58 4.52
N SER A 81 10.87 -12.12 4.33
CA SER A 81 11.84 -12.78 3.46
C SER A 81 11.42 -12.87 1.99
N LEU A 82 10.86 -11.76 1.45
CA LEU A 82 10.58 -11.66 0.01
C LEU A 82 11.87 -11.63 -0.80
N PRO A 83 11.89 -12.26 -2.00
CA PRO A 83 12.97 -12.07 -2.96
C PRO A 83 13.18 -10.58 -3.30
N ALA A 84 14.43 -10.18 -3.55
CA ALA A 84 14.78 -8.78 -3.81
C ALA A 84 14.12 -8.18 -5.09
N ASP A 85 13.60 -9.04 -5.98
CA ASP A 85 12.89 -8.68 -7.20
C ASP A 85 11.38 -8.49 -6.99
N VAL A 86 10.89 -8.63 -5.76
CA VAL A 86 9.47 -8.45 -5.41
C VAL A 86 9.26 -7.11 -4.72
N THR A 87 8.42 -6.28 -5.29
CA THR A 87 7.94 -5.03 -4.68
C THR A 87 6.62 -5.28 -3.95
N VAL A 88 6.53 -4.85 -2.71
CA VAL A 88 5.30 -4.96 -1.91
C VAL A 88 4.41 -3.76 -2.15
N LEU A 89 3.14 -4.01 -2.48
CA LEU A 89 2.07 -3.00 -2.54
C LEU A 89 1.02 -3.35 -1.50
N ARG A 90 0.98 -2.60 -0.40
CA ARG A 90 -0.03 -2.79 0.65
C ARG A 90 -1.30 -2.01 0.31
N GLN A 91 -2.44 -2.68 0.46
CA GLN A 91 -3.75 -2.03 0.31
C GLN A 91 -4.19 -1.33 1.61
N PRO A 92 -4.93 -0.20 1.50
CA PRO A 92 -5.18 0.54 0.26
C PRO A 92 -3.90 1.24 -0.22
N VAL A 93 -3.70 1.31 -1.54
CA VAL A 93 -2.63 2.12 -2.12
C VAL A 93 -3.11 3.57 -2.14
N GLU A 94 -2.53 4.39 -1.31
CA GLU A 94 -2.88 5.80 -1.12
C GLU A 94 -1.68 6.71 -1.44
N ASN A 95 -1.93 8.01 -1.47
CA ASN A 95 -0.92 9.05 -1.71
C ASN A 95 -0.14 8.82 -3.01
N ILE A 96 -0.87 8.53 -4.09
CA ILE A 96 -0.25 8.27 -5.39
C ILE A 96 0.28 9.57 -5.99
N TYR A 97 1.55 9.56 -6.41
CA TYR A 97 2.13 10.56 -7.30
C TYR A 97 1.94 10.10 -8.75
N LEU A 98 1.03 10.76 -9.48
CA LEU A 98 0.66 10.40 -10.85
C LEU A 98 1.28 11.35 -11.87
N VAL A 99 2.16 10.81 -12.71
CA VAL A 99 2.79 11.54 -13.83
C VAL A 99 2.17 11.13 -15.18
N SER A 100 1.74 9.88 -15.30
CA SER A 100 1.14 9.34 -16.53
C SER A 100 -0.30 9.83 -16.70
N THR A 101 -0.56 10.73 -17.65
CA THR A 101 -1.90 11.29 -17.90
C THR A 101 -2.92 10.25 -18.35
N SER A 102 -2.51 9.22 -19.09
CA SER A 102 -3.40 8.14 -19.53
C SER A 102 -3.88 7.25 -18.38
N VAL A 103 -3.11 7.15 -17.28
CA VAL A 103 -3.51 6.36 -16.11
C VAL A 103 -4.57 7.09 -15.30
N MET A 104 -4.64 8.42 -15.33
CA MET A 104 -5.68 9.17 -14.63
C MET A 104 -7.10 8.76 -15.07
N ASP A 105 -7.28 8.53 -16.37
CA ASP A 105 -8.56 8.06 -16.91
C ASP A 105 -8.95 6.68 -16.36
N LEU A 106 -7.98 5.77 -16.24
CA LEU A 106 -8.21 4.46 -15.61
C LEU A 106 -8.56 4.60 -14.13
N ILE A 107 -7.88 5.48 -13.40
CA ILE A 107 -8.16 5.74 -11.97
C ILE A 107 -9.58 6.28 -11.79
N LEU A 108 -10.01 7.21 -12.66
CA LEU A 108 -11.39 7.72 -12.66
C LEU A 108 -12.42 6.62 -12.89
N HIS A 109 -12.17 5.72 -13.86
CA HIS A 109 -13.08 4.60 -14.16
C HIS A 109 -13.13 3.56 -13.03
N LEU A 110 -12.11 3.51 -12.17
CA LEU A 110 -12.10 2.67 -10.96
C LEU A 110 -12.70 3.37 -9.74
N ASP A 111 -13.20 4.61 -9.88
CA ASP A 111 -13.67 5.46 -8.77
C ASP A 111 -12.62 5.64 -7.67
N ALA A 112 -11.34 5.72 -8.09
CA ALA A 112 -10.18 5.75 -7.20
C ALA A 112 -9.43 7.09 -7.19
N LEU A 113 -10.08 8.19 -7.60
CA LEU A 113 -9.43 9.50 -7.70
C LEU A 113 -8.87 9.99 -6.35
N ASP A 114 -9.51 9.64 -5.26
CA ASP A 114 -9.10 10.06 -3.91
C ASP A 114 -7.78 9.39 -3.46
N SER A 115 -7.32 8.34 -4.15
CA SER A 115 -6.00 7.77 -3.91
C SER A 115 -4.86 8.61 -4.47
N VAL A 116 -5.14 9.55 -5.39
CA VAL A 116 -4.15 10.44 -6.01
C VAL A 116 -4.06 11.73 -5.22
N THR A 117 -2.91 12.02 -4.66
CA THR A 117 -2.65 13.27 -3.91
C THR A 117 -1.68 14.19 -4.63
N LEU A 118 -0.85 13.65 -5.52
CA LEU A 118 0.15 14.40 -6.25
C LEU A 118 0.06 14.16 -7.75
N SER A 119 0.26 15.21 -8.55
CA SER A 119 0.23 15.16 -10.00
C SER A 119 1.49 15.71 -10.62
N GLY A 120 1.99 15.05 -11.67
CA GLY A 120 3.05 15.53 -12.54
C GLY A 120 2.58 16.53 -13.61
N THR A 121 1.26 16.74 -13.70
CA THR A 121 0.61 17.66 -14.63
C THR A 121 -0.11 18.75 -13.86
N ARG A 122 0.02 20.02 -14.28
CA ARG A 122 -0.69 21.16 -13.67
C ARG A 122 -2.17 21.12 -14.00
N ALA A 123 -3.01 21.82 -13.22
CA ALA A 123 -4.46 21.83 -13.40
C ALA A 123 -4.89 22.22 -14.83
N GLU A 124 -4.26 23.24 -15.39
CA GLU A 124 -4.54 23.71 -16.77
C GLU A 124 -4.15 22.71 -17.86
N GLY A 125 -3.29 21.76 -17.55
CA GLY A 125 -2.85 20.69 -18.46
C GLY A 125 -3.78 19.46 -18.48
N TRP A 126 -4.76 19.38 -17.59
CA TRP A 126 -5.70 18.28 -17.55
C TRP A 126 -6.91 18.53 -18.46
N TYR A 127 -7.16 17.60 -19.38
CA TYR A 127 -8.38 17.55 -20.18
C TYR A 127 -9.54 16.85 -19.45
N LEU A 128 -9.24 16.06 -18.42
CA LEU A 128 -10.22 15.37 -17.56
C LEU A 128 -10.76 16.38 -16.53
N PRO A 129 -12.07 16.72 -16.57
CA PRO A 129 -12.64 17.73 -15.69
C PRO A 129 -12.50 17.40 -14.20
N GLU A 130 -12.65 16.14 -13.84
CA GLU A 130 -12.58 15.63 -12.46
C GLU A 130 -11.18 15.83 -11.87
N ALA A 131 -10.14 15.51 -12.64
CA ALA A 131 -8.75 15.72 -12.24
C ALA A 131 -8.43 17.20 -12.05
N ARG A 132 -8.89 18.05 -13.00
CA ARG A 132 -8.74 19.51 -12.92
C ARG A 132 -9.43 20.08 -11.68
N GLN A 133 -10.70 19.72 -11.45
CA GLN A 133 -11.47 20.17 -10.29
C GLN A 133 -10.83 19.71 -8.97
N ALA A 134 -10.29 18.49 -8.92
CA ALA A 134 -9.59 17.98 -7.75
C ALA A 134 -8.35 18.83 -7.42
N MET A 135 -7.59 19.24 -8.44
CA MET A 135 -6.44 20.12 -8.28
C MET A 135 -6.83 21.55 -7.89
N GLU A 136 -7.85 22.12 -8.54
CA GLU A 136 -8.38 23.47 -8.22
C GLU A 136 -8.94 23.53 -6.79
N ALA A 137 -9.51 22.42 -6.31
CA ALA A 137 -9.97 22.27 -4.93
C ALA A 137 -8.85 21.98 -3.93
N GLY A 138 -7.60 21.81 -4.38
CA GLY A 138 -6.46 21.50 -3.51
C GLY A 138 -6.40 20.06 -3.01
N ARG A 139 -7.22 19.14 -3.54
CA ARG A 139 -7.16 17.71 -3.18
C ARG A 139 -5.97 17.00 -3.84
N ILE A 140 -5.56 17.46 -5.01
CA ILE A 140 -4.36 16.99 -5.71
C ILE A 140 -3.42 18.18 -5.90
N ALA A 141 -2.17 18.06 -5.46
CA ALA A 141 -1.16 19.10 -5.63
C ALA A 141 -0.22 18.76 -6.81
N TYR A 142 0.32 19.81 -7.44
CA TYR A 142 1.35 19.65 -8.47
C TYR A 142 2.71 19.41 -7.78
N ALA A 143 3.35 18.28 -8.05
CA ALA A 143 4.63 17.90 -7.46
C ALA A 143 5.74 17.69 -8.52
N GLY A 144 5.76 18.54 -9.53
CA GLY A 144 6.77 18.50 -10.59
C GLY A 144 6.45 17.47 -11.68
N LYS A 145 7.11 17.61 -12.83
CA LYS A 145 6.99 16.71 -13.99
C LYS A 145 8.03 15.56 -13.87
N TYR A 146 7.90 14.54 -14.75
CA TYR A 146 8.80 13.37 -14.79
C TYR A 146 10.31 13.72 -14.76
N SER A 147 10.71 14.84 -15.37
CA SER A 147 12.13 15.26 -15.47
C SER A 147 12.56 16.24 -14.38
N ALA A 148 11.67 16.67 -13.50
CA ALA A 148 11.95 17.58 -12.39
C ALA A 148 10.85 17.41 -11.32
N PRO A 149 10.82 16.26 -10.64
CA PRO A 149 9.89 16.03 -9.54
C PRO A 149 10.29 16.85 -8.32
N ASP A 150 9.30 17.25 -7.53
CA ASP A 150 9.51 17.86 -6.23
C ASP A 150 9.62 16.77 -5.17
N TYR A 151 10.84 16.32 -4.92
CA TYR A 151 11.12 15.23 -3.97
C TYR A 151 10.71 15.59 -2.54
N GLU A 152 10.84 16.86 -2.14
CA GLU A 152 10.44 17.27 -0.80
C GLU A 152 8.93 17.12 -0.60
N GLN A 153 8.15 17.54 -1.58
CA GLN A 153 6.70 17.41 -1.55
C GLN A 153 6.25 15.94 -1.64
N ILE A 154 6.92 15.12 -2.46
CA ILE A 154 6.63 13.69 -2.61
C ILE A 154 6.89 12.95 -1.30
N LEU A 155 8.02 13.23 -0.64
CA LEU A 155 8.35 12.64 0.66
C LEU A 155 7.43 13.14 1.77
N ALA A 156 7.11 14.43 1.79
CA ALA A 156 6.21 15.00 2.79
C ALA A 156 4.77 14.47 2.70
N ALA A 157 4.35 14.03 1.50
CA ALA A 157 3.04 13.41 1.28
C ALA A 157 3.00 11.92 1.65
N ASP A 158 4.09 11.33 2.10
CA ASP A 158 4.20 9.89 2.35
C ASP A 158 3.75 9.06 1.14
N CYS A 159 4.34 9.35 -0.02
CA CYS A 159 3.92 8.79 -1.31
C CYS A 159 4.05 7.26 -1.31
N GLY A 160 2.90 6.56 -1.39
CA GLY A 160 2.83 5.10 -1.40
C GLY A 160 3.15 4.47 -2.76
N LEU A 161 2.92 5.21 -3.85
CA LEU A 161 3.16 4.73 -5.22
C LEU A 161 3.41 5.90 -6.18
N ALA A 162 4.48 5.84 -6.95
CA ALA A 162 4.74 6.77 -8.06
C ALA A 162 4.44 6.09 -9.40
N ILE A 163 3.45 6.60 -10.13
CA ILE A 163 3.09 6.10 -11.46
C ILE A 163 3.68 7.05 -12.52
N GLN A 164 4.77 6.61 -13.12
CA GLN A 164 5.51 7.37 -14.12
C GLN A 164 5.05 7.04 -15.56
N ASN A 165 5.45 7.85 -16.51
CA ASN A 165 5.37 7.54 -17.92
C ASN A 165 6.74 7.09 -18.47
N THR A 166 6.76 6.53 -19.68
CA THR A 166 8.01 6.03 -20.29
C THR A 166 9.03 7.12 -20.57
N MET A 167 8.69 8.40 -20.50
CA MET A 167 9.62 9.52 -20.67
C MET A 167 10.68 9.56 -19.58
N ILE A 168 10.41 8.98 -18.41
CA ILE A 168 11.41 8.88 -17.32
C ILE A 168 12.66 8.07 -17.76
N LEU A 169 12.53 7.19 -18.74
CA LEU A 169 13.64 6.42 -19.30
C LEU A 169 14.69 7.29 -20.00
N HIS A 170 14.32 8.53 -20.37
CA HIS A 170 15.23 9.53 -20.94
C HIS A 170 15.93 10.40 -19.89
N THR A 171 15.63 10.20 -18.61
CA THR A 171 16.21 10.90 -17.47
C THR A 171 16.68 9.89 -16.41
N PRO A 172 17.77 9.14 -16.68
CA PRO A 172 18.22 8.06 -15.80
C PRO A 172 18.44 8.51 -14.37
N GLU A 173 18.98 9.72 -14.18
CA GLU A 173 19.25 10.34 -12.87
C GLU A 173 18.00 10.63 -12.03
N ILE A 174 16.84 10.64 -12.68
CA ILE A 174 15.54 10.82 -11.97
C ILE A 174 14.88 9.48 -11.72
N LYS A 175 15.13 8.49 -12.57
CA LYS A 175 14.56 7.16 -12.45
C LYS A 175 15.09 6.40 -11.24
N GLU A 176 16.38 6.59 -10.89
CA GLU A 176 17.05 5.98 -9.73
C GLU A 176 16.65 6.64 -8.42
#